data_a97de8a725bf93239a78e2c577c677ba
#
_entry.id   a97de8a725bf93239a78e2c577c677ba
#
_cell.length_a   1.000
_cell.length_b   1.000
_cell.length_c   1.000
_cell.angle_alpha   90.00
_cell.angle_beta   90.00
_cell.angle_gamma   90.00
#
_symmetry.space_group_name_H-M   'P 1'
#
loop_
_entity.id
_entity.type
_entity.pdbx_description
1 polymer ?
#
loop_
_entity_poly.entity_id
_entity_poly.type
_entity_poly.pdbx_seq_one_letter_code
_entity_poly.pdbx_strand_id
1 'polypeptide(L)'
;MTLLMDYMRGTRANKKGESSQTLLSPLKVDNFGKQVRVGFYHHPDTGMLKGKYSSGPMKEIFGIHHMKAHVFDNNLLVTGANLSEDYFTDRQDRCMVIQDCEPLADYFDDLIQVMTDCSFNVDNNGDLRMLPTYPEPYKEPKKFRNQMQHHIKYFRYNHKTEIPAGDDL
;
A
#
# COMPACT_ATOMS: atom_id res chain seq x y z
N MET A 1 -1.21 8.41 -11.42
CA MET A 1 -0.50 7.19 -10.97
C MET A 1 -0.43 7.17 -9.45
N THR A 2 -0.80 6.05 -8.83
CA THR A 2 -0.72 5.86 -7.38
C THR A 2 0.19 4.67 -7.08
N LEU A 3 1.15 4.86 -6.18
CA LEU A 3 2.07 3.84 -5.71
C LEU A 3 1.86 3.65 -4.22
N LEU A 4 1.62 2.42 -3.78
CA LEU A 4 1.45 2.07 -2.38
C LEU A 4 2.44 0.99 -1.97
N MET A 5 3.16 1.22 -0.89
CA MET A 5 4.19 0.31 -0.39
C MET A 5 4.10 0.13 1.12
N ASP A 6 4.77 -0.90 1.62
CA ASP A 6 4.97 -1.07 3.06
C ASP A 6 5.95 -0.02 3.61
N TYR A 7 5.58 0.64 4.71
CA TYR A 7 6.40 1.68 5.33
C TYR A 7 7.73 1.13 5.85
N MET A 8 7.69 0.02 6.58
CA MET A 8 8.88 -0.53 7.25
C MET A 8 9.96 -0.98 6.25
N ARG A 9 9.53 -1.58 5.14
CA ARG A 9 10.44 -2.02 4.07
C ARG A 9 10.82 -0.87 3.14
N GLY A 10 9.86 -0.04 2.78
CA GLY A 10 10.04 1.03 1.82
C GLY A 10 10.90 2.20 2.32
N THR A 11 10.98 2.40 3.64
CA THR A 11 11.82 3.45 4.27
C THR A 11 13.17 2.93 4.76
N ARG A 12 13.39 1.60 4.72
CA ARG A 12 14.64 0.99 5.17
C ARG A 12 15.73 1.21 4.11
N ALA A 13 16.76 1.98 4.48
CA ALA A 13 17.91 2.21 3.62
C ALA A 13 18.77 0.94 3.46
N ASN A 14 19.29 0.73 2.26
CA ASN A 14 20.30 -0.26 1.95
C ASN A 14 21.70 0.23 2.40
N LYS A 15 22.75 -0.56 2.10
CA LYS A 15 24.14 -0.22 2.44
C LYS A 15 24.64 1.06 1.76
N LYS A 16 23.98 1.49 0.67
CA LYS A 16 24.31 2.74 -0.06
C LYS A 16 23.49 3.94 0.42
N GLY A 17 22.62 3.76 1.43
CA GLY A 17 21.73 4.80 1.92
C GLY A 17 20.46 5.00 1.08
N GLU A 18 20.19 4.14 0.11
CA GLU A 18 19.02 4.20 -0.77
C GLU A 18 17.85 3.40 -0.18
N SER A 19 16.65 3.92 -0.30
CA SER A 19 15.38 3.25 0.06
C SER A 19 14.35 3.47 -1.04
N SER A 20 13.25 2.74 -1.04
CA SER A 20 12.15 3.01 -1.98
C SER A 20 11.63 4.44 -1.83
N GLN A 21 11.61 4.99 -0.60
CA GLN A 21 11.25 6.39 -0.37
C GLN A 21 12.20 7.34 -1.11
N THR A 22 13.52 7.21 -0.93
CA THR A 22 14.49 8.12 -1.56
C THR A 22 14.51 8.01 -3.06
N LEU A 23 14.27 6.82 -3.61
CA LEU A 23 14.21 6.58 -5.06
C LEU A 23 12.93 7.13 -5.71
N LEU A 24 11.81 7.14 -4.97
CA LEU A 24 10.51 7.55 -5.51
C LEU A 24 10.13 9.01 -5.18
N SER A 25 10.78 9.62 -4.18
CA SER A 25 10.56 11.03 -3.83
C SER A 25 10.72 11.99 -5.01
N PRO A 26 11.71 11.84 -5.92
CA PRO A 26 11.85 12.69 -7.09
C PRO A 26 10.61 12.70 -8.00
N LEU A 27 9.87 11.60 -8.11
CA LEU A 27 8.63 11.55 -8.90
C LEU A 27 7.57 12.53 -8.37
N LYS A 28 7.62 12.88 -7.09
CA LYS A 28 6.69 13.82 -6.46
C LYS A 28 7.20 15.24 -6.46
N VAL A 29 8.52 15.43 -6.29
CA VAL A 29 9.17 16.73 -6.22
C VAL A 29 9.26 17.38 -7.60
N ASP A 30 9.52 16.58 -8.63
CA ASP A 30 9.64 17.05 -10.02
C ASP A 30 8.26 17.40 -10.64
N ASN A 31 8.25 17.73 -11.93
CA ASN A 31 7.07 18.20 -12.70
C ASN A 31 5.84 17.26 -12.66
N PHE A 32 5.99 16.03 -12.17
CA PHE A 32 4.90 15.05 -12.06
C PHE A 32 4.13 15.12 -10.73
N GLY A 33 4.48 16.01 -9.81
CA GLY A 33 3.99 16.04 -8.43
C GLY A 33 2.47 16.05 -8.24
N LYS A 34 1.71 16.61 -9.20
CA LYS A 34 0.23 16.62 -9.17
C LYS A 34 -0.39 15.32 -9.70
N GLN A 35 0.34 14.56 -10.51
CA GLN A 35 -0.15 13.35 -11.18
C GLN A 35 0.30 12.05 -10.48
N VAL A 36 1.21 12.17 -9.50
CA VAL A 36 1.79 11.03 -8.81
C VAL A 36 1.49 11.10 -7.33
N ARG A 37 0.95 10.02 -6.78
CA ARG A 37 0.82 9.78 -5.33
C ARG A 37 1.73 8.63 -4.94
N VAL A 38 2.50 8.81 -3.86
CA VAL A 38 3.36 7.75 -3.31
C VAL A 38 3.03 7.62 -1.83
N GLY A 39 2.45 6.49 -1.46
CA GLY A 39 2.05 6.16 -0.11
C GLY A 39 2.88 5.04 0.51
N PHE A 40 3.13 5.13 1.81
CA PHE A 40 3.82 4.13 2.63
C PHE A 40 2.91 3.75 3.80
N TYR A 41 2.29 2.58 3.70
CA TYR A 41 1.37 2.10 4.73
C TYR A 41 2.12 1.58 5.96
N HIS A 42 1.79 2.14 7.12
CA HIS A 42 2.34 1.72 8.41
C HIS A 42 1.29 1.01 9.24
N HIS A 43 1.53 -0.25 9.58
CA HIS A 43 0.59 -1.00 10.41
C HIS A 43 0.57 -0.44 11.85
N PRO A 44 -0.61 -0.17 12.43
CA PRO A 44 -0.71 0.49 13.73
C PRO A 44 -0.12 -0.29 14.91
N ASP A 45 -0.06 -1.62 14.81
CA ASP A 45 0.45 -2.47 15.89
C ASP A 45 1.98 -2.52 15.96
N THR A 46 2.67 -2.17 14.88
CA THR A 46 4.15 -2.17 14.88
C THR A 46 4.76 -1.07 15.75
N GLY A 47 4.00 0.00 16.04
CA GLY A 47 4.40 1.08 16.94
C GLY A 47 4.28 0.74 18.43
N MET A 48 3.45 -0.23 18.80
CA MET A 48 3.25 -0.63 20.20
C MET A 48 4.44 -1.38 20.80
N LEU A 49 5.30 -1.95 19.95
CA LEU A 49 6.52 -2.65 20.36
C LEU A 49 7.71 -1.70 20.51
N LYS A 50 7.51 -0.55 21.19
CA LYS A 50 8.60 0.35 21.63
C LYS A 50 9.40 -0.25 22.79
N GLY A 51 9.60 -1.55 22.83
CA GLY A 51 10.44 -2.21 23.81
C GLY A 51 11.83 -2.51 23.23
N LYS A 52 12.81 -2.51 24.12
CA LYS A 52 14.25 -2.79 23.94
C LYS A 52 14.58 -4.12 23.22
N TYR A 53 13.57 -4.91 22.81
CA TYR A 53 13.69 -6.30 22.37
C TYR A 53 13.26 -6.58 20.92
N SER A 54 12.80 -5.61 20.14
CA SER A 54 12.41 -5.88 18.75
C SER A 54 13.47 -5.39 17.77
N SER A 55 14.33 -6.30 17.30
CA SER A 55 15.13 -6.09 16.09
C SER A 55 14.22 -5.81 14.87
N GLY A 56 14.72 -5.10 13.87
CA GLY A 56 13.95 -4.75 12.67
C GLY A 56 13.14 -5.90 12.07
N PRO A 57 13.70 -7.12 11.91
CA PRO A 57 12.98 -8.27 11.38
C PRO A 57 11.80 -8.75 12.25
N MET A 58 11.90 -8.64 13.58
CA MET A 58 10.82 -9.05 14.49
C MET A 58 9.58 -8.16 14.37
N LYS A 59 9.73 -6.90 14.02
CA LYS A 59 8.59 -5.98 13.80
C LYS A 59 7.77 -6.35 12.56
N GLU A 60 8.40 -6.93 11.56
CA GLU A 60 7.73 -7.36 10.33
C GLU A 60 6.76 -8.54 10.55
N ILE A 61 6.93 -9.31 11.63
CA ILE A 61 6.03 -10.42 12.00
C ILE A 61 4.63 -9.91 12.40
N PHE A 62 4.54 -8.70 12.96
CA PHE A 62 3.30 -8.15 13.50
C PHE A 62 2.43 -7.41 12.49
N GLY A 63 2.93 -7.12 11.31
CA GLY A 63 2.13 -6.57 10.23
C GLY A 63 2.95 -5.81 9.19
N ILE A 64 2.85 -6.25 7.97
CA ILE A 64 3.36 -5.58 6.78
C ILE A 64 2.23 -5.45 5.77
N HIS A 65 2.30 -4.42 4.93
CA HIS A 65 1.47 -4.34 3.74
C HIS A 65 2.07 -5.26 2.67
N HIS A 66 1.38 -6.36 2.36
CA HIS A 66 1.94 -7.42 1.50
C HIS A 66 1.15 -7.65 0.21
N MET A 67 0.22 -6.78 -0.12
CA MET A 67 -0.53 -6.83 -1.38
C MET A 67 0.43 -6.54 -2.56
N LYS A 68 0.29 -7.30 -3.63
CA LYS A 68 1.01 -7.12 -4.88
C LYS A 68 -0.01 -7.18 -6.01
N ALA A 69 -0.61 -6.03 -6.27
CA ALA A 69 -1.56 -5.81 -7.34
C ALA A 69 -1.11 -4.59 -8.15
N HIS A 70 -1.18 -4.70 -9.46
CA HIS A 70 -0.82 -3.65 -10.39
C HIS A 70 -1.98 -3.45 -11.36
N VAL A 71 -2.48 -2.23 -11.43
CA VAL A 71 -3.59 -1.85 -12.33
C VAL A 71 -3.02 -0.99 -13.44
N PHE A 72 -3.32 -1.36 -14.68
CA PHE A 72 -2.94 -0.63 -15.90
C PHE A 72 -4.18 -0.54 -16.80
N ASP A 73 -4.77 0.64 -16.88
CA ASP A 73 -6.06 0.86 -17.53
C ASP A 73 -7.10 -0.17 -17.01
N ASN A 74 -7.69 -0.98 -17.87
CA ASN A 74 -8.67 -2.01 -17.51
C ASN A 74 -8.04 -3.39 -17.21
N ASN A 75 -6.72 -3.44 -16.98
CA ASN A 75 -6.02 -4.69 -16.75
C ASN A 75 -5.50 -4.77 -15.33
N LEU A 76 -5.60 -5.95 -14.72
CA LEU A 76 -5.08 -6.23 -13.39
C LEU A 76 -4.04 -7.34 -13.43
N LEU A 77 -2.87 -7.08 -12.84
CA LEU A 77 -1.85 -8.08 -12.57
C LEU A 77 -1.76 -8.32 -11.07
N VAL A 78 -1.91 -9.57 -10.65
CA VAL A 78 -1.73 -10.03 -9.26
C VAL A 78 -0.58 -11.02 -9.22
N THR A 79 0.33 -10.84 -8.26
CA THR A 79 1.53 -11.69 -8.14
C THR A 79 1.92 -11.89 -6.67
N GLY A 80 2.70 -12.93 -6.38
CA GLY A 80 3.41 -13.11 -5.11
C GLY A 80 4.77 -12.41 -5.09
N ALA A 81 5.32 -12.06 -6.27
CA ALA A 81 6.65 -11.48 -6.42
C ALA A 81 6.77 -10.09 -5.77
N ASN A 82 7.82 -9.88 -5.00
CA ASN A 82 8.20 -8.53 -4.58
C ASN A 82 8.92 -7.80 -5.72
N LEU A 83 8.85 -6.47 -5.73
CA LEU A 83 9.70 -5.63 -6.57
C LEU A 83 11.12 -5.60 -5.96
N SER A 84 11.87 -6.69 -6.16
CA SER A 84 13.25 -6.82 -5.73
C SER A 84 14.05 -7.61 -6.77
N GLU A 85 15.36 -7.36 -6.80
CA GLU A 85 16.28 -7.96 -7.77
C GLU A 85 16.16 -9.48 -7.85
N ASP A 86 16.03 -10.15 -6.70
CA ASP A 86 15.88 -11.61 -6.61
C ASP A 86 14.74 -12.16 -7.47
N TYR A 87 13.60 -11.43 -7.57
CA TYR A 87 12.44 -11.86 -8.35
C TYR A 87 12.56 -11.54 -9.83
N PHE A 88 13.57 -10.75 -10.22
CA PHE A 88 13.89 -10.49 -11.63
C PHE A 88 15.03 -11.35 -12.14
N THR A 89 15.71 -12.08 -11.25
CA THR A 89 16.92 -12.86 -11.61
C THR A 89 16.75 -14.36 -11.35
N ASP A 90 16.63 -14.78 -10.09
CA ASP A 90 16.79 -16.17 -9.68
C ASP A 90 15.62 -16.76 -8.89
N ARG A 91 14.60 -15.95 -8.55
CA ARG A 91 13.34 -16.42 -7.94
C ARG A 91 12.24 -16.58 -8.98
N GLN A 92 11.45 -17.63 -8.80
CA GLN A 92 10.23 -17.84 -9.59
C GLN A 92 9.00 -17.50 -8.75
N ASP A 93 8.00 -16.91 -9.39
CA ASP A 93 6.70 -16.66 -8.81
C ASP A 93 5.61 -16.79 -9.87
N ARG A 94 4.37 -16.86 -9.43
CA ARG A 94 3.22 -16.92 -10.32
C ARG A 94 2.61 -15.53 -10.45
N CYS A 95 2.43 -15.10 -11.70
CA CYS A 95 1.71 -13.89 -12.04
C CYS A 95 0.40 -14.27 -12.74
N MET A 96 -0.69 -13.64 -12.33
CA MET A 96 -1.99 -13.76 -12.98
C MET A 96 -2.35 -12.41 -13.57
N VAL A 97 -2.62 -12.38 -14.88
CA VAL A 97 -3.06 -11.18 -15.59
C VAL A 97 -4.52 -11.38 -15.99
N ILE A 98 -5.34 -10.42 -15.62
CA ILE A 98 -6.75 -10.34 -16.01
C ILE A 98 -6.86 -9.13 -16.93
N GLN A 99 -7.22 -9.37 -18.18
CA GLN A 99 -7.27 -8.35 -19.21
C GLN A 99 -8.70 -7.89 -19.47
N ASP A 100 -8.86 -6.61 -19.83
CA ASP A 100 -10.12 -5.99 -20.24
C ASP A 100 -11.27 -6.21 -19.24
N CYS A 101 -10.96 -6.16 -17.94
CA CYS A 101 -11.94 -6.30 -16.87
C CYS A 101 -12.01 -5.01 -16.04
N GLU A 102 -12.68 -3.99 -16.59
CA GLU A 102 -12.85 -2.68 -15.97
C GLU A 102 -13.38 -2.77 -14.53
N PRO A 103 -14.46 -3.53 -14.19
CA PRO A 103 -14.98 -3.55 -12.83
C PRO A 103 -13.97 -4.06 -11.80
N LEU A 104 -13.09 -4.98 -12.18
CA LEU A 104 -12.07 -5.51 -11.30
C LEU A 104 -10.87 -4.57 -11.20
N ALA A 105 -10.49 -3.92 -12.29
CA ALA A 105 -9.45 -2.91 -12.30
C ALA A 105 -9.85 -1.73 -11.41
N ASP A 106 -11.07 -1.21 -11.54
CA ASP A 106 -11.63 -0.14 -10.72
C ASP A 106 -11.68 -0.52 -9.24
N TYR A 107 -12.13 -1.74 -8.93
CA TYR A 107 -12.13 -2.23 -7.55
C TYR A 107 -10.74 -2.18 -6.90
N PHE A 108 -9.70 -2.63 -7.62
CA PHE A 108 -8.34 -2.61 -7.10
C PHE A 108 -7.73 -1.20 -7.08
N ASP A 109 -8.05 -0.35 -8.06
CA ASP A 109 -7.61 1.05 -8.03
C ASP A 109 -8.21 1.78 -6.84
N ASP A 110 -9.51 1.67 -6.61
CA ASP A 110 -10.19 2.26 -5.46
C ASP A 110 -9.64 1.72 -4.13
N LEU A 111 -9.35 0.41 -4.04
CA LEU A 111 -8.72 -0.18 -2.87
C LEU A 111 -7.34 0.44 -2.60
N ILE A 112 -6.52 0.59 -3.65
CA ILE A 112 -5.20 1.22 -3.56
C ILE A 112 -5.34 2.68 -3.12
N GLN A 113 -6.32 3.42 -3.64
CA GLN A 113 -6.59 4.80 -3.24
C GLN A 113 -6.97 4.90 -1.75
N VAL A 114 -7.92 4.11 -1.29
CA VAL A 114 -8.35 4.07 0.13
C VAL A 114 -7.18 3.76 1.05
N MET A 115 -6.36 2.77 0.70
CA MET A 115 -5.18 2.41 1.48
C MET A 115 -4.11 3.49 1.45
N THR A 116 -3.95 4.20 0.33
CA THR A 116 -3.01 5.32 0.20
C THR A 116 -3.45 6.52 1.04
N ASP A 117 -4.75 6.77 1.16
CA ASP A 117 -5.28 7.81 2.04
C ASP A 117 -4.98 7.54 3.53
N CYS A 118 -4.96 6.25 3.92
CA CYS A 118 -4.58 5.80 5.26
C CYS A 118 -3.06 5.69 5.48
N SER A 119 -2.24 6.16 4.54
CA SER A 119 -0.78 5.96 4.54
C SER A 119 -0.02 7.27 4.72
N PHE A 120 1.26 7.17 5.08
CA PHE A 120 2.18 8.29 4.93
C PHE A 120 2.39 8.56 3.44
N ASN A 121 2.10 9.76 3.00
CA ASN A 121 2.28 10.18 1.62
C ASN A 121 3.55 11.03 1.50
N VAL A 122 4.26 10.90 0.38
CA VAL A 122 5.37 11.77 0.04
C VAL A 122 4.81 13.13 -0.34
N ASP A 123 5.25 14.18 0.36
CA ASP A 123 4.88 15.56 0.06
C ASP A 123 5.79 16.18 -1.04
N ASN A 124 5.53 17.43 -1.40
CA ASN A 124 6.29 18.13 -2.44
C ASN A 124 7.77 18.39 -2.08
N ASN A 125 8.16 18.19 -0.82
CA ASN A 125 9.53 18.31 -0.36
C ASN A 125 10.25 16.94 -0.28
N GLY A 126 9.53 15.84 -0.59
CA GLY A 126 10.03 14.48 -0.45
C GLY A 126 9.85 13.89 0.95
N ASP A 127 9.21 14.62 1.88
CA ASP A 127 8.97 14.17 3.25
C ASP A 127 7.73 13.28 3.33
N LEU A 128 7.75 12.35 4.29
CA LEU A 128 6.59 11.49 4.59
C LEU A 128 5.65 12.16 5.59
N ARG A 129 4.41 12.37 5.18
CA ARG A 129 3.36 12.96 6.02
C ARG A 129 2.03 12.23 5.90
N MET A 130 1.34 12.08 7.02
CA MET A 130 -0.06 11.66 7.01
C MET A 130 -0.94 12.78 6.44
N LEU A 131 -2.03 12.40 5.78
CA LEU A 131 -3.08 13.38 5.46
C LEU A 131 -3.64 13.98 6.75
N PRO A 132 -3.98 15.28 6.78
CA PRO A 132 -4.50 15.96 7.98
C PRO A 132 -5.75 15.30 8.59
N THR A 133 -6.49 14.56 7.77
CA THR A 133 -7.70 13.83 8.16
C THR A 133 -7.42 12.53 8.88
N TYR A 134 -6.18 12.04 8.88
CA TYR A 134 -5.80 10.76 9.49
C TYR A 134 -4.85 10.94 10.68
N PRO A 135 -5.14 10.29 11.81
CA PRO A 135 -4.18 10.21 12.92
C PRO A 135 -3.00 9.33 12.55
N GLU A 136 -1.83 9.62 13.10
CA GLU A 136 -0.65 8.79 12.88
C GLU A 136 -0.80 7.40 13.52
N PRO A 137 -0.58 6.31 12.77
CA PRO A 137 -0.87 4.95 13.21
C PRO A 137 -0.09 4.52 14.46
N TYR A 138 1.13 5.02 14.66
CA TYR A 138 1.96 4.69 15.81
C TYR A 138 1.76 5.62 17.02
N LYS A 139 1.21 6.83 16.83
CA LYS A 139 0.89 7.76 17.94
C LYS A 139 -0.50 7.51 18.51
N GLU A 140 -1.48 7.29 17.63
CA GLU A 140 -2.89 7.11 17.97
C GLU A 140 -3.51 5.84 17.36
N PRO A 141 -2.97 4.64 17.66
CA PRO A 141 -3.30 3.41 16.95
C PRO A 141 -4.77 3.02 17.03
N LYS A 142 -5.46 3.34 18.13
CA LYS A 142 -6.91 3.07 18.28
C LYS A 142 -7.74 3.96 17.37
N LYS A 143 -7.45 5.27 17.34
CA LYS A 143 -8.17 6.22 16.47
C LYS A 143 -7.92 5.89 15.00
N PHE A 144 -6.67 5.61 14.64
CA PHE A 144 -6.30 5.19 13.29
C PHE A 144 -7.10 3.96 12.84
N ARG A 145 -7.14 2.90 13.67
CA ARG A 145 -7.91 1.69 13.34
C ARG A 145 -9.40 1.98 13.15
N ASN A 146 -10.00 2.75 14.05
CA ASN A 146 -11.43 3.08 13.95
C ASN A 146 -11.73 3.83 12.64
N GLN A 147 -10.91 4.80 12.29
CA GLN A 147 -11.08 5.56 11.04
C GLN A 147 -10.85 4.71 9.81
N MET A 148 -9.78 3.92 9.79
CA MET A 148 -9.51 2.98 8.71
C MET A 148 -10.65 1.97 8.53
N GLN A 149 -11.17 1.40 9.62
CA GLN A 149 -12.32 0.49 9.56
C GLN A 149 -13.57 1.18 8.98
N HIS A 150 -13.79 2.45 9.28
CA HIS A 150 -14.89 3.21 8.69
C HIS A 150 -14.73 3.33 7.17
N HIS A 151 -13.55 3.69 6.69
CA HIS A 151 -13.26 3.81 5.26
C HIS A 151 -13.34 2.47 4.53
N ILE A 152 -12.83 1.39 5.12
CA ILE A 152 -12.95 0.04 4.55
C ILE A 152 -14.42 -0.42 4.49
N LYS A 153 -15.22 -0.11 5.50
CA LYS A 153 -16.67 -0.41 5.47
C LYS A 153 -17.37 0.34 4.34
N TYR A 154 -17.05 1.63 4.17
CA TYR A 154 -17.61 2.44 3.09
C TYR A 154 -17.19 1.92 1.71
N PHE A 155 -15.92 1.61 1.55
CA PHE A 155 -15.40 0.96 0.33
C PHE A 155 -16.16 -0.34 0.02
N ARG A 156 -16.29 -1.24 1.00
CA ARG A 156 -17.03 -2.49 0.83
C ARG A 156 -18.51 -2.29 0.50
N TYR A 157 -19.12 -1.24 1.03
CA TYR A 157 -20.52 -0.92 0.73
C TYR A 157 -20.68 -0.48 -0.73
N ASN A 158 -19.78 0.37 -1.22
CA ASN A 158 -19.82 0.86 -2.60
C ASN A 158 -19.50 -0.22 -3.65
N HIS A 159 -18.70 -1.21 -3.26
CA HIS A 159 -18.34 -2.34 -4.13
C HIS A 159 -19.12 -3.62 -3.80
N LYS A 160 -20.25 -3.49 -3.12
CA LYS A 160 -21.12 -4.64 -2.87
C LYS A 160 -21.82 -5.01 -4.16
N THR A 161 -21.26 -5.97 -4.91
CA THR A 161 -21.97 -6.66 -5.97
C THR A 161 -23.09 -7.47 -5.34
N GLU A 162 -24.35 -7.20 -5.72
CA GLU A 162 -25.41 -8.18 -5.52
C GLU A 162 -25.03 -9.39 -6.38
N ILE A 163 -24.55 -10.44 -5.75
CA ILE A 163 -24.47 -11.74 -6.41
C ILE A 163 -25.93 -12.11 -6.67
N PRO A 164 -26.39 -12.21 -7.94
CA PRO A 164 -27.72 -12.71 -8.21
C PRO A 164 -27.86 -14.05 -7.49
N ALA A 165 -28.93 -14.26 -6.75
CA ALA A 165 -29.22 -15.56 -6.20
C ALA A 165 -29.20 -16.54 -7.37
N GLY A 166 -28.16 -17.36 -7.43
CA GLY A 166 -28.02 -18.35 -8.49
C GLY A 166 -29.22 -19.27 -8.39
N ASP A 167 -29.93 -19.39 -9.47
CA ASP A 167 -30.82 -20.51 -9.64
C ASP A 167 -29.98 -21.78 -9.44
N ASP A 168 -30.39 -22.59 -8.51
CA ASP A 168 -29.74 -23.84 -8.14
C ASP A 168 -29.40 -24.66 -9.39
N LEU A 169 -28.08 -24.92 -9.60
CA LEU A 169 -27.60 -25.91 -10.55
C LEU A 169 -27.65 -27.30 -9.92
#